data_77cb9d21fdce8de960863f1a6b9a5c11
#
_entry.id   77cb9d21fdce8de960863f1a6b9a5c11
#
_cell.length_a   1.000
_cell.length_b   1.000
_cell.length_c   1.000
_cell.angle_alpha   90.00
_cell.angle_beta   90.00
_cell.angle_gamma   90.00
#
_symmetry.space_group_name_H-M   'P 1'
#
loop_
_entity.id
_entity.type
_entity.pdbx_description
1 polymer ?
#
loop_
_entity_poly.entity_id
_entity_poly.type
_entity_poly.pdbx_seq_one_letter_code
_entity_poly.pdbx_strand_id
1 'polypeptide(L)'
;MERLVPNTLTSAFDNAYLNNLTQVVNSATNSGAYVVLDPHNYGRYYGKVITDTNAFKTFWQNLAAKFKSNANVVFDTNNEYHTMDQTLVLNLNQAAINGIRAAGATSQYIFVEGNQWSGAWSWNVTNNNMAALTDPENKLIYEMHQYLDSDSSGTSATCVSSEIGVQRVVGATAWLRANGKKGIIGEFAGGANPTCKAAVTGLLDHLKANSDVWQGALWWSAGPWWGDYMYNFEPPSGTAYTYYNSLLRNYVP
;
A
#
# COMPACT_ATOMS: atom_id res chain seq x y z
N MET A 1 -14.43 -0.72 -0.07
CA MET A 1 -15.09 -1.26 -1.29
C MET A 1 -16.62 -1.28 -1.13
N GLU A 2 -17.17 -1.89 -0.10
CA GLU A 2 -18.61 -2.10 0.12
C GLU A 2 -19.44 -0.83 0.19
N ARG A 3 -18.89 0.26 0.74
CA ARG A 3 -19.58 1.56 0.75
C ARG A 3 -19.68 2.18 -0.64
N LEU A 4 -18.72 1.90 -1.52
CA LEU A 4 -18.70 2.43 -2.88
C LEU A 4 -19.60 1.64 -3.81
N VAL A 5 -19.61 0.29 -3.66
CA VAL A 5 -20.45 -0.64 -4.45
C VAL A 5 -21.25 -1.55 -3.50
N PRO A 6 -22.39 -1.07 -2.97
CA PRO A 6 -23.06 -1.74 -1.85
C PRO A 6 -23.77 -3.04 -2.19
N ASN A 7 -23.98 -3.36 -3.46
CA ASN A 7 -24.75 -4.55 -3.86
C ASN A 7 -23.85 -5.69 -4.39
N THR A 8 -23.02 -5.40 -5.38
CA THR A 8 -22.04 -6.32 -5.98
C THR A 8 -20.83 -5.54 -6.47
N LEU A 9 -19.71 -6.22 -6.71
CA LEU A 9 -18.50 -5.60 -7.26
C LEU A 9 -18.72 -4.88 -8.60
N THR A 10 -19.75 -5.28 -9.35
CA THR A 10 -20.06 -4.72 -10.67
C THR A 10 -21.26 -3.76 -10.65
N SER A 11 -21.86 -3.53 -9.50
CA SER A 11 -23.01 -2.62 -9.39
C SER A 11 -22.60 -1.15 -9.59
N ALA A 12 -23.60 -0.31 -9.82
CA ALA A 12 -23.41 1.13 -9.85
C ALA A 12 -22.84 1.62 -8.51
N PHE A 13 -21.99 2.64 -8.59
CA PHE A 13 -21.45 3.30 -7.40
C PHE A 13 -22.53 4.01 -6.59
N ASP A 14 -22.39 3.98 -5.27
CA ASP A 14 -23.08 4.94 -4.41
C ASP A 14 -22.58 6.35 -4.76
N ASN A 15 -23.46 7.18 -5.29
CA ASN A 15 -23.09 8.50 -5.78
C ASN A 15 -22.66 9.45 -4.66
N ALA A 16 -23.24 9.34 -3.46
CA ALA A 16 -22.86 10.19 -2.34
C ALA A 16 -21.44 9.86 -1.87
N TYR A 17 -21.15 8.56 -1.74
CA TYR A 17 -19.79 8.10 -1.37
C TYR A 17 -18.76 8.47 -2.44
N LEU A 18 -19.06 8.24 -3.72
CA LEU A 18 -18.15 8.57 -4.84
C LEU A 18 -17.87 10.08 -4.89
N ASN A 19 -18.88 10.93 -4.69
CA ASN A 19 -18.70 12.38 -4.68
C ASN A 19 -17.79 12.83 -3.53
N ASN A 20 -17.99 12.29 -2.32
CA ASN A 20 -17.13 12.59 -1.17
C ASN A 20 -15.69 12.12 -1.42
N LEU A 21 -15.50 10.91 -1.91
CA LEU A 21 -14.18 10.38 -2.29
C LEU A 21 -13.51 11.28 -3.33
N THR A 22 -14.23 11.70 -4.35
CA THR A 22 -13.70 12.56 -5.41
C THR A 22 -13.27 13.92 -4.86
N GLN A 23 -14.04 14.51 -3.92
CA GLN A 23 -13.68 15.78 -3.28
C GLN A 23 -12.37 15.65 -2.48
N VAL A 24 -12.22 14.59 -1.70
CA VAL A 24 -10.99 14.33 -0.92
C VAL A 24 -9.79 14.16 -1.84
N VAL A 25 -9.93 13.31 -2.88
CA VAL A 25 -8.88 13.09 -3.89
C VAL A 25 -8.48 14.39 -4.55
N ASN A 26 -9.44 15.16 -5.05
CA ASN A 26 -9.16 16.43 -5.72
C ASN A 26 -8.51 17.45 -4.79
N SER A 27 -8.95 17.52 -3.53
CA SER A 27 -8.34 18.43 -2.55
C SER A 27 -6.86 18.13 -2.34
N ALA A 28 -6.50 16.85 -2.18
CA ALA A 28 -5.11 16.45 -2.00
C ALA A 28 -4.28 16.61 -3.28
N THR A 29 -4.80 16.19 -4.43
CA THR A 29 -4.03 16.29 -5.69
C THR A 29 -3.87 17.74 -6.17
N ASN A 30 -4.82 18.62 -5.89
CA ASN A 30 -4.71 20.07 -6.18
C ASN A 30 -3.63 20.75 -5.33
N SER A 31 -3.25 20.19 -4.18
CA SER A 31 -2.11 20.67 -3.39
C SER A 31 -0.76 20.16 -3.91
N GLY A 32 -0.76 19.37 -4.98
CA GLY A 32 0.44 18.76 -5.56
C GLY A 32 0.80 17.38 -5.00
N ALA A 33 0.00 16.85 -4.06
CA ALA A 33 0.22 15.53 -3.51
C ALA A 33 -0.23 14.42 -4.47
N TYR A 34 0.37 13.23 -4.33
CA TYR A 34 -0.18 12.00 -4.87
C TYR A 34 -1.21 11.40 -3.91
N VAL A 35 -2.22 10.76 -4.46
CA VAL A 35 -3.25 10.05 -3.68
C VAL A 35 -3.27 8.60 -4.10
N VAL A 36 -3.05 7.71 -3.15
CA VAL A 36 -3.24 6.27 -3.33
C VAL A 36 -4.70 5.92 -3.03
N LEU A 37 -5.40 5.33 -4.00
CA LEU A 37 -6.75 4.80 -3.83
C LEU A 37 -6.65 3.32 -3.47
N ASP A 38 -6.83 3.03 -2.20
CA ASP A 38 -6.74 1.69 -1.63
C ASP A 38 -8.12 1.19 -1.19
N PRO A 39 -8.63 0.09 -1.76
CA PRO A 39 -9.73 -0.67 -1.20
C PRO A 39 -9.26 -1.50 0.00
N HIS A 40 -9.32 -0.95 1.18
CA HIS A 40 -8.78 -1.52 2.41
C HIS A 40 -9.66 -2.69 2.95
N ASN A 41 -9.67 -3.82 2.25
CA ASN A 41 -10.59 -4.94 2.53
C ASN A 41 -9.99 -6.34 2.38
N TYR A 42 -8.66 -6.49 2.36
CA TYR A 42 -7.97 -7.77 2.53
C TYR A 42 -8.31 -8.82 1.45
N GLY A 43 -8.59 -8.40 0.22
CA GLY A 43 -9.03 -9.30 -0.85
C GLY A 43 -10.44 -9.88 -0.65
N ARG A 44 -11.26 -9.19 0.14
CA ARG A 44 -12.61 -9.65 0.51
C ARG A 44 -13.67 -8.63 0.13
N TYR A 45 -14.88 -9.13 -0.07
CA TYR A 45 -16.06 -8.31 -0.25
C TYR A 45 -17.16 -8.85 0.67
N TYR A 46 -17.67 -8.01 1.58
CA TYR A 46 -18.52 -8.44 2.70
C TYR A 46 -17.95 -9.64 3.46
N GLY A 47 -16.66 -9.60 3.75
CA GLY A 47 -15.94 -10.62 4.52
C GLY A 47 -15.66 -11.93 3.76
N LYS A 48 -16.13 -12.07 2.51
CA LYS A 48 -15.90 -13.26 1.67
C LYS A 48 -14.76 -12.99 0.70
N VAL A 49 -13.86 -13.95 0.56
CA VAL A 49 -12.77 -13.89 -0.42
C VAL A 49 -13.33 -13.64 -1.81
N ILE A 50 -12.77 -12.64 -2.50
CA ILE A 50 -13.11 -12.34 -3.89
C ILE A 50 -12.46 -13.43 -4.76
N THR A 51 -13.30 -14.24 -5.43
CA THR A 51 -12.85 -15.31 -6.34
C THR A 51 -13.16 -15.02 -7.80
N ASP A 52 -14.10 -14.10 -8.06
CA ASP A 52 -14.47 -13.69 -9.41
C ASP A 52 -13.54 -12.57 -9.90
N THR A 53 -12.49 -12.96 -10.61
CA THR A 53 -11.51 -12.06 -11.20
C THR A 53 -12.12 -11.14 -12.26
N ASN A 54 -13.17 -11.55 -12.97
CA ASN A 54 -13.85 -10.71 -13.96
C ASN A 54 -14.68 -9.61 -13.29
N ALA A 55 -15.37 -9.92 -12.20
CA ALA A 55 -16.07 -8.91 -11.41
C ALA A 55 -15.08 -7.92 -10.81
N PHE A 56 -13.94 -8.39 -10.30
CA PHE A 56 -12.89 -7.53 -9.76
C PHE A 56 -12.26 -6.62 -10.83
N LYS A 57 -12.00 -7.16 -12.04
CA LYS A 57 -11.57 -6.37 -13.20
C LYS A 57 -12.57 -5.27 -13.52
N THR A 58 -13.87 -5.60 -13.54
CA THR A 58 -14.94 -4.64 -13.85
C THR A 58 -15.02 -3.54 -12.79
N PHE A 59 -14.89 -3.88 -11.50
CA PHE A 59 -14.79 -2.89 -10.41
C PHE A 59 -13.67 -1.88 -10.68
N TRP A 60 -12.47 -2.37 -10.96
CA TRP A 60 -11.32 -1.50 -11.22
C TRP A 60 -11.46 -0.69 -12.50
N GLN A 61 -12.03 -1.26 -13.56
CA GLN A 61 -12.31 -0.51 -14.79
C GLN A 61 -13.26 0.65 -14.54
N ASN A 62 -14.34 0.40 -13.78
CA ASN A 62 -15.33 1.43 -13.45
C ASN A 62 -14.73 2.52 -12.55
N LEU A 63 -13.95 2.15 -11.53
CA LEU A 63 -13.33 3.12 -10.61
C LEU A 63 -12.24 3.93 -11.31
N ALA A 64 -11.36 3.29 -12.06
CA ALA A 64 -10.29 3.96 -12.79
C ALA A 64 -10.84 4.94 -13.84
N ALA A 65 -11.96 4.64 -14.48
CA ALA A 65 -12.62 5.56 -15.41
C ALA A 65 -13.01 6.90 -14.77
N LYS A 66 -13.21 6.94 -13.44
CA LYS A 66 -13.54 8.19 -12.71
C LYS A 66 -12.32 9.07 -12.47
N PHE A 67 -11.13 8.46 -12.37
CA PHE A 67 -9.91 9.18 -11.98
C PHE A 67 -8.81 9.17 -13.06
N LYS A 68 -9.06 8.59 -14.24
CA LYS A 68 -8.05 8.45 -15.31
C LYS A 68 -7.45 9.75 -15.84
N SER A 69 -8.13 10.86 -15.67
CA SER A 69 -7.62 12.18 -16.05
C SER A 69 -6.76 12.84 -14.98
N ASN A 70 -6.66 12.27 -13.78
CA ASN A 70 -5.86 12.80 -12.68
C ASN A 70 -4.56 11.98 -12.55
N ALA A 71 -3.45 12.51 -13.08
CA ALA A 71 -2.16 11.83 -13.10
C ALA A 71 -1.55 11.64 -11.70
N ASN A 72 -2.03 12.36 -10.69
CA ASN A 72 -1.55 12.25 -9.31
C ASN A 72 -2.32 11.19 -8.50
N VAL A 73 -3.25 10.46 -9.11
CA VAL A 73 -3.87 9.29 -8.50
C VAL A 73 -3.00 8.07 -8.75
N VAL A 74 -2.79 7.27 -7.74
CA VAL A 74 -2.21 5.93 -7.78
C VAL A 74 -3.31 4.95 -7.43
N PHE A 75 -3.45 3.86 -8.16
CA PHE A 75 -4.40 2.81 -7.85
C PHE A 75 -3.69 1.69 -7.12
N ASP A 76 -4.11 1.40 -5.90
CA ASP A 76 -3.67 0.22 -5.19
C ASP A 76 -4.72 -0.88 -5.34
N THR A 77 -4.28 -2.04 -5.82
CA THR A 77 -5.18 -3.12 -6.23
C THR A 77 -6.04 -3.65 -5.09
N ASN A 78 -5.52 -3.76 -3.90
CA ASN A 78 -6.23 -4.10 -2.67
C ASN A 78 -5.28 -4.24 -1.48
N ASN A 79 -5.63 -3.65 -0.34
CA ASN A 79 -4.86 -3.78 0.89
C ASN A 79 -4.77 -5.24 1.37
N GLU A 80 -3.56 -5.70 1.63
CA GLU A 80 -3.21 -6.85 2.47
C GLU A 80 -3.99 -8.14 2.21
N TYR A 81 -3.87 -8.71 1.03
CA TYR A 81 -4.37 -10.06 0.82
C TYR A 81 -3.75 -11.03 1.85
N HIS A 82 -4.57 -11.86 2.47
CA HIS A 82 -4.08 -12.86 3.42
C HIS A 82 -4.95 -14.10 3.46
N THR A 83 -4.35 -15.24 3.83
CA THR A 83 -5.06 -16.53 3.95
C THR A 83 -5.85 -16.86 2.69
N MET A 84 -5.22 -16.65 1.54
CA MET A 84 -5.78 -16.90 0.21
C MET A 84 -4.84 -17.79 -0.60
N ASP A 85 -5.36 -18.43 -1.63
CA ASP A 85 -4.53 -19.07 -2.64
C ASP A 85 -3.64 -18.05 -3.35
N GLN A 86 -2.35 -18.32 -3.45
CA GLN A 86 -1.38 -17.37 -4.00
C GLN A 86 -1.57 -17.14 -5.50
N THR A 87 -2.06 -18.14 -6.23
CA THR A 87 -2.39 -17.98 -7.65
C THR A 87 -3.61 -17.08 -7.83
N LEU A 88 -4.58 -17.18 -6.90
CA LEU A 88 -5.73 -16.27 -6.90
C LEU A 88 -5.29 -14.82 -6.64
N VAL A 89 -4.37 -14.58 -5.69
CA VAL A 89 -3.84 -13.22 -5.42
C VAL A 89 -3.16 -12.65 -6.67
N LEU A 90 -2.30 -13.43 -7.33
CA LEU A 90 -1.70 -13.03 -8.60
C LEU A 90 -2.75 -12.67 -9.65
N ASN A 91 -3.77 -13.52 -9.81
CA ASN A 91 -4.82 -13.33 -10.82
C ASN A 91 -5.72 -12.11 -10.52
N LEU A 92 -6.02 -11.82 -9.25
CA LEU A 92 -6.75 -10.62 -8.84
C LEU A 92 -5.95 -9.36 -9.15
N ASN A 93 -4.67 -9.31 -8.81
CA ASN A 93 -3.81 -8.19 -9.17
C ASN A 93 -3.77 -7.97 -10.69
N GLN A 94 -3.56 -9.03 -11.48
CA GLN A 94 -3.55 -8.91 -12.95
C GLN A 94 -4.90 -8.46 -13.50
N ALA A 95 -6.00 -8.94 -12.92
CA ALA A 95 -7.35 -8.51 -13.31
C ALA A 95 -7.58 -7.02 -13.03
N ALA A 96 -7.13 -6.52 -11.88
CA ALA A 96 -7.17 -5.10 -11.52
C ALA A 96 -6.37 -4.25 -12.51
N ILE A 97 -5.11 -4.63 -12.78
CA ILE A 97 -4.25 -3.96 -13.77
C ILE A 97 -4.95 -3.87 -15.12
N ASN A 98 -5.47 -5.00 -15.60
CA ASN A 98 -6.17 -5.07 -16.88
C ASN A 98 -7.43 -4.18 -16.90
N GLY A 99 -8.17 -4.10 -15.79
CA GLY A 99 -9.33 -3.23 -15.66
C GLY A 99 -8.95 -1.75 -15.69
N ILE A 100 -7.94 -1.36 -14.92
CA ILE A 100 -7.44 0.02 -14.84
C ILE A 100 -6.98 0.49 -16.22
N ARG A 101 -6.20 -0.32 -16.94
CA ARG A 101 -5.70 0.03 -18.28
C ARG A 101 -6.80 0.02 -19.32
N ALA A 102 -7.78 -0.88 -19.23
CA ALA A 102 -8.95 -0.89 -20.10
C ALA A 102 -9.85 0.36 -19.94
N ALA A 103 -9.82 1.02 -18.77
CA ALA A 103 -10.48 2.31 -18.55
C ALA A 103 -9.80 3.48 -19.28
N GLY A 104 -8.59 3.29 -19.79
CA GLY A 104 -7.75 4.34 -20.38
C GLY A 104 -6.94 5.14 -19.36
N ALA A 105 -6.74 4.61 -18.16
CA ALA A 105 -5.86 5.17 -17.13
C ALA A 105 -4.41 4.75 -17.41
N THR A 106 -3.70 5.47 -18.29
CA THR A 106 -2.37 5.11 -18.78
C THR A 106 -1.25 5.89 -18.10
N SER A 107 -1.55 7.03 -17.47
CA SER A 107 -0.56 7.87 -16.78
C SER A 107 -0.28 7.44 -15.34
N GLN A 108 -1.22 6.78 -14.70
CA GLN A 108 -1.20 6.43 -13.28
C GLN A 108 -0.28 5.25 -12.99
N TYR A 109 0.41 5.32 -11.85
CA TYR A 109 1.04 4.15 -11.24
C TYR A 109 -0.02 3.22 -10.66
N ILE A 110 0.30 1.93 -10.62
CA ILE A 110 -0.52 0.92 -9.96
C ILE A 110 0.35 0.25 -8.90
N PHE A 111 -0.12 0.28 -7.66
CA PHE A 111 0.44 -0.51 -6.58
C PHE A 111 -0.19 -1.90 -6.61
N VAL A 112 0.65 -2.92 -6.44
CA VAL A 112 0.23 -4.32 -6.40
C VAL A 112 0.71 -4.94 -5.11
N GLU A 113 -0.20 -5.58 -4.40
CA GLU A 113 0.07 -6.18 -3.11
C GLU A 113 0.06 -7.71 -3.14
N GLY A 114 0.86 -8.29 -2.27
CA GLY A 114 0.99 -9.73 -2.12
C GLY A 114 0.07 -10.32 -1.06
N ASN A 115 0.12 -11.65 -0.94
CA ASN A 115 -0.48 -12.41 0.14
C ASN A 115 0.31 -12.24 1.45
N GLN A 116 -0.20 -12.81 2.55
CA GLN A 116 0.40 -12.72 3.88
C GLN A 116 0.65 -11.27 4.30
N TRP A 117 -0.47 -10.47 4.20
CA TRP A 117 -0.47 -9.04 4.54
C TRP A 117 0.61 -8.24 3.80
N SER A 118 0.92 -8.61 2.57
CA SER A 118 1.93 -7.95 1.74
C SER A 118 3.30 -7.78 2.40
N GLY A 119 3.66 -8.63 3.36
CA GLY A 119 4.83 -8.48 4.21
C GLY A 119 6.15 -8.51 3.45
N ALA A 120 6.98 -7.47 3.58
CA ALA A 120 8.31 -7.41 2.94
C ALA A 120 9.24 -8.52 3.45
N TRP A 121 9.15 -8.86 4.72
CA TRP A 121 9.96 -9.90 5.34
C TRP A 121 9.77 -11.29 4.73
N SER A 122 8.53 -11.62 4.35
CA SER A 122 8.19 -12.92 3.77
C SER A 122 8.01 -12.88 2.24
N TRP A 123 8.25 -11.74 1.61
CA TRP A 123 7.89 -11.50 0.22
C TRP A 123 8.47 -12.52 -0.76
N ASN A 124 9.76 -12.76 -0.70
CA ASN A 124 10.46 -13.66 -1.61
C ASN A 124 10.07 -15.14 -1.44
N VAL A 125 9.50 -15.53 -0.30
CA VAL A 125 9.01 -16.88 -0.04
C VAL A 125 7.56 -17.04 -0.49
N THR A 126 6.71 -16.08 -0.13
CA THR A 126 5.26 -16.16 -0.34
C THR A 126 4.83 -15.62 -1.70
N ASN A 127 5.41 -14.50 -2.12
CA ASN A 127 4.93 -13.69 -3.23
C ASN A 127 5.85 -13.75 -4.47
N ASN A 128 6.71 -14.76 -4.58
CA ASN A 128 7.68 -14.85 -5.67
C ASN A 128 7.04 -14.86 -7.05
N ASN A 129 5.85 -15.47 -7.22
CA ASN A 129 5.13 -15.52 -8.49
C ASN A 129 4.59 -14.17 -8.95
N MET A 130 4.54 -13.16 -8.06
CA MET A 130 4.11 -11.79 -8.41
C MET A 130 5.04 -11.14 -9.46
N ALA A 131 6.25 -11.64 -9.63
CA ALA A 131 7.15 -11.23 -10.70
C ALA A 131 6.54 -11.37 -12.12
N ALA A 132 5.55 -12.27 -12.27
CA ALA A 132 4.86 -12.51 -13.54
C ALA A 132 3.83 -11.44 -13.92
N LEU A 133 3.49 -10.50 -13.02
CA LEU A 133 2.56 -9.42 -13.34
C LEU A 133 3.10 -8.56 -14.48
N THR A 134 2.19 -8.20 -15.38
CA THR A 134 2.48 -7.38 -16.55
C THR A 134 1.57 -6.15 -16.60
N ASP A 135 2.14 -5.06 -17.05
CA ASP A 135 1.43 -3.79 -17.31
C ASP A 135 1.94 -3.20 -18.63
N PRO A 136 1.08 -2.93 -19.63
CA PRO A 136 1.51 -2.36 -20.90
C PRO A 136 2.16 -0.97 -20.77
N GLU A 137 1.85 -0.24 -19.68
CA GLU A 137 2.43 1.09 -19.41
C GLU A 137 3.72 1.03 -18.58
N ASN A 138 4.11 -0.16 -18.10
CA ASN A 138 5.30 -0.38 -17.27
C ASN A 138 5.34 0.52 -16.01
N LYS A 139 4.20 0.66 -15.32
CA LYS A 139 4.01 1.55 -14.15
C LYS A 139 3.55 0.78 -12.91
N LEU A 140 4.01 -0.47 -12.75
CA LEU A 140 3.76 -1.23 -11.52
C LEU A 140 4.78 -0.86 -10.46
N ILE A 141 4.30 -0.69 -9.23
CA ILE A 141 5.09 -0.61 -8.02
C ILE A 141 4.58 -1.70 -7.06
N TYR A 142 5.47 -2.52 -6.56
CA TYR A 142 5.16 -3.60 -5.63
C TYR A 142 5.07 -3.01 -4.23
N GLU A 143 3.85 -2.92 -3.72
CA GLU A 143 3.60 -2.41 -2.39
C GLU A 143 3.77 -3.50 -1.35
N MET A 144 4.59 -3.21 -0.36
CA MET A 144 4.89 -4.11 0.74
C MET A 144 4.71 -3.40 2.06
N HIS A 145 4.25 -4.13 3.06
CA HIS A 145 4.09 -3.62 4.42
C HIS A 145 5.18 -4.18 5.32
N GLN A 146 5.66 -3.38 6.28
CA GLN A 146 6.65 -3.86 7.20
C GLN A 146 6.53 -3.23 8.58
N TYR A 147 6.08 -4.01 9.54
CA TYR A 147 6.12 -3.65 10.95
C TYR A 147 7.33 -4.27 11.66
N LEU A 148 7.68 -3.74 12.84
CA LEU A 148 8.97 -3.97 13.49
C LEU A 148 8.85 -4.72 14.83
N ASP A 149 7.64 -5.07 15.22
CA ASP A 149 7.31 -5.89 16.40
C ASP A 149 7.58 -7.38 16.15
N SER A 150 7.38 -8.22 17.16
CA SER A 150 7.84 -9.62 17.18
C SER A 150 7.31 -10.46 16.03
N ASP A 151 6.04 -10.30 15.66
CA ASP A 151 5.34 -11.06 14.61
C ASP A 151 5.09 -10.23 13.34
N SER A 152 5.60 -9.01 13.28
CA SER A 152 5.38 -8.08 12.15
C SER A 152 3.93 -7.63 11.95
N SER A 153 3.10 -7.72 12.97
CA SER A 153 1.67 -7.37 12.88
C SER A 153 1.37 -5.87 13.05
N GLY A 154 2.31 -5.09 13.59
CA GLY A 154 2.07 -3.68 13.91
C GLY A 154 1.15 -3.49 15.13
N THR A 155 0.99 -4.50 15.97
CA THR A 155 0.11 -4.45 17.15
C THR A 155 0.84 -4.14 18.46
N SER A 156 2.18 -4.06 18.43
CA SER A 156 3.01 -3.74 19.59
C SER A 156 3.94 -2.55 19.35
N ALA A 157 4.03 -1.66 20.34
CA ALA A 157 4.97 -0.54 20.33
C ALA A 157 6.44 -0.95 20.56
N THR A 158 6.73 -2.24 20.78
CA THR A 158 8.06 -2.76 21.05
C THR A 158 8.66 -3.37 19.79
N CYS A 159 9.78 -2.83 19.33
CA CYS A 159 10.53 -3.38 18.21
C CYS A 159 11.45 -4.52 18.68
N VAL A 160 11.64 -5.52 17.82
CA VAL A 160 12.50 -6.71 18.12
C VAL A 160 13.94 -6.30 18.45
N SER A 161 14.51 -5.40 17.65
CA SER A 161 15.88 -4.86 17.84
C SER A 161 16.03 -3.53 17.09
N SER A 162 17.18 -2.86 17.27
CA SER A 162 17.56 -1.67 16.51
C SER A 162 17.80 -1.94 15.02
N GLU A 163 18.11 -3.17 14.64
CA GLU A 163 18.45 -3.58 13.27
C GLU A 163 17.28 -4.22 12.51
N ILE A 164 16.16 -4.51 13.19
CA ILE A 164 15.06 -5.29 12.62
C ILE A 164 14.48 -4.67 11.34
N GLY A 165 14.50 -3.35 11.23
CA GLY A 165 14.03 -2.64 10.06
C GLY A 165 14.76 -3.05 8.78
N VAL A 166 16.09 -3.06 8.83
CA VAL A 166 16.93 -3.51 7.71
C VAL A 166 16.76 -5.01 7.48
N GLN A 167 16.84 -5.81 8.55
CA GLN A 167 16.81 -7.26 8.47
C GLN A 167 15.55 -7.78 7.75
N ARG A 168 14.42 -7.09 7.91
CA ARG A 168 13.14 -7.50 7.31
C ARG A 168 12.95 -7.08 5.86
N VAL A 169 13.72 -6.14 5.33
CA VAL A 169 13.54 -5.65 3.95
C VAL A 169 14.64 -6.06 2.99
N VAL A 170 15.78 -6.58 3.47
CA VAL A 170 16.90 -6.98 2.58
C VAL A 170 16.49 -8.06 1.58
N GLY A 171 15.65 -9.02 2.00
CA GLY A 171 15.14 -10.09 1.11
C GLY A 171 14.25 -9.54 -0.01
N ALA A 172 13.34 -8.64 0.33
CA ALA A 172 12.48 -7.94 -0.64
C ALA A 172 13.31 -7.07 -1.60
N THR A 173 14.31 -6.35 -1.09
CA THR A 173 15.24 -5.55 -1.90
C THR A 173 15.95 -6.41 -2.95
N ALA A 174 16.47 -7.57 -2.53
CA ALA A 174 17.13 -8.51 -3.43
C ALA A 174 16.15 -9.05 -4.49
N TRP A 175 14.91 -9.37 -4.09
CA TRP A 175 13.87 -9.84 -5.00
C TRP A 175 13.49 -8.79 -6.04
N LEU A 176 13.26 -7.55 -5.63
CA LEU A 176 12.94 -6.44 -6.54
C LEU A 176 14.03 -6.27 -7.60
N ARG A 177 15.29 -6.27 -7.17
CA ARG A 177 16.45 -6.10 -8.06
C ARG A 177 16.60 -7.27 -9.02
N ALA A 178 16.49 -8.50 -8.53
CA ALA A 178 16.60 -9.72 -9.34
C ALA A 178 15.52 -9.82 -10.42
N ASN A 179 14.33 -9.26 -10.16
CA ASN A 179 13.20 -9.30 -11.09
C ASN A 179 13.02 -8.00 -11.89
N GLY A 180 13.91 -7.00 -11.72
CA GLY A 180 13.80 -5.71 -12.40
C GLY A 180 12.55 -4.92 -12.02
N LYS A 181 12.08 -5.06 -10.77
CA LYS A 181 10.86 -4.44 -10.27
C LYS A 181 11.17 -3.25 -9.37
N LYS A 182 10.15 -2.39 -9.18
CA LYS A 182 10.17 -1.28 -8.22
C LYS A 182 9.22 -1.57 -7.08
N GLY A 183 9.59 -1.19 -5.86
CA GLY A 183 8.77 -1.39 -4.66
C GLY A 183 8.56 -0.10 -3.88
N ILE A 184 7.59 -0.13 -2.99
CA ILE A 184 7.34 0.87 -1.97
C ILE A 184 7.01 0.15 -0.65
N ILE A 185 7.38 0.73 0.47
CA ILE A 185 6.83 0.31 1.75
C ILE A 185 5.57 1.13 2.00
N GLY A 186 4.40 0.56 1.71
CA GLY A 186 3.11 1.25 1.80
C GLY A 186 2.61 1.41 3.23
N GLU A 187 3.04 0.53 4.13
CA GLU A 187 2.81 0.69 5.55
C GLU A 187 4.07 0.36 6.35
N PHE A 188 4.46 1.26 7.23
CA PHE A 188 5.44 1.00 8.28
C PHE A 188 5.19 1.90 9.48
N ALA A 189 5.61 1.45 10.66
CA ALA A 189 5.60 2.26 11.86
C ALA A 189 6.60 1.72 12.89
N GLY A 190 6.76 2.46 13.99
CA GLY A 190 7.52 2.04 15.15
C GLY A 190 7.05 2.75 16.41
N GLY A 191 7.10 2.09 17.57
CA GLY A 191 6.74 2.70 18.84
C GLY A 191 7.64 3.89 19.20
N ALA A 192 7.11 4.82 19.96
CA ALA A 192 7.83 6.04 20.38
C ALA A 192 8.90 5.71 21.45
N ASN A 193 9.94 4.97 21.09
CA ASN A 193 11.07 4.60 21.94
C ASN A 193 12.37 4.52 21.14
N PRO A 194 13.56 4.55 21.83
CA PRO A 194 14.84 4.60 21.16
C PRO A 194 15.14 3.40 20.26
N THR A 195 14.77 2.18 20.66
CA THR A 195 14.99 0.96 19.87
C THR A 195 14.24 1.02 18.55
N CYS A 196 12.94 1.36 18.59
CA CYS A 196 12.15 1.53 17.38
C CYS A 196 12.64 2.69 16.53
N LYS A 197 13.09 3.80 17.14
CA LYS A 197 13.65 4.92 16.39
C LYS A 197 14.88 4.50 15.58
N ALA A 198 15.79 3.74 16.17
CA ALA A 198 16.94 3.21 15.47
C ALA A 198 16.53 2.24 14.34
N ALA A 199 15.58 1.34 14.61
CA ALA A 199 15.07 0.40 13.60
C ALA A 199 14.38 1.10 12.43
N VAL A 200 13.56 2.13 12.68
CA VAL A 200 12.92 2.97 11.65
C VAL A 200 13.98 3.73 10.84
N THR A 201 14.98 4.32 11.51
CA THR A 201 16.09 5.00 10.83
C THR A 201 16.82 4.05 9.90
N GLY A 202 17.19 2.85 10.40
CA GLY A 202 17.87 1.84 9.58
C GLY A 202 17.03 1.40 8.38
N LEU A 203 15.71 1.20 8.56
CA LEU A 203 14.79 0.91 7.46
C LEU A 203 14.86 1.99 6.37
N LEU A 204 14.65 3.26 6.75
CA LEU A 204 14.60 4.38 5.81
C LEU A 204 15.95 4.62 5.12
N ASP A 205 17.05 4.50 5.85
CA ASP A 205 18.41 4.58 5.28
C ASP A 205 18.65 3.46 4.26
N HIS A 206 18.17 2.23 4.56
CA HIS A 206 18.25 1.13 3.62
C HIS A 206 17.46 1.41 2.34
N LEU A 207 16.21 1.89 2.45
CA LEU A 207 15.41 2.24 1.28
C LEU A 207 16.10 3.33 0.45
N LYS A 208 16.61 4.37 1.09
CA LYS A 208 17.33 5.47 0.45
C LYS A 208 18.61 5.01 -0.26
N ALA A 209 19.38 4.13 0.36
CA ALA A 209 20.59 3.54 -0.22
C ALA A 209 20.29 2.59 -1.39
N ASN A 210 19.05 2.08 -1.50
CA ASN A 210 18.57 1.19 -2.56
C ASN A 210 17.45 1.85 -3.39
N SER A 211 17.54 3.15 -3.63
CA SER A 211 16.58 3.93 -4.42
C SER A 211 16.51 3.53 -5.90
N ASP A 212 17.43 2.69 -6.35
CA ASP A 212 17.35 1.99 -7.64
C ASP A 212 16.12 1.08 -7.73
N VAL A 213 15.63 0.55 -6.62
CA VAL A 213 14.45 -0.32 -6.57
C VAL A 213 13.33 0.20 -5.66
N TRP A 214 13.64 0.95 -4.59
CA TRP A 214 12.64 1.50 -3.68
C TRP A 214 12.22 2.92 -4.05
N GLN A 215 10.92 3.17 -4.08
CA GLN A 215 10.34 4.46 -4.47
C GLN A 215 9.99 5.33 -3.26
N GLY A 216 9.91 4.77 -2.07
CA GLY A 216 9.59 5.49 -0.85
C GLY A 216 8.96 4.62 0.23
N ALA A 217 8.38 5.29 1.23
CA ALA A 217 7.65 4.66 2.32
C ALA A 217 6.53 5.56 2.83
N LEU A 218 5.43 4.96 3.31
CA LEU A 218 4.27 5.64 3.88
C LEU A 218 4.11 5.22 5.34
N TRP A 219 3.98 6.21 6.22
CA TRP A 219 3.77 5.93 7.64
C TRP A 219 2.34 5.51 7.93
N TRP A 220 2.15 4.45 8.68
CA TRP A 220 0.85 4.06 9.21
C TRP A 220 0.69 4.53 10.67
N SER A 221 -0.19 5.48 11.02
CA SER A 221 -0.92 6.28 10.06
C SER A 221 -1.29 7.63 10.68
N ALA A 222 -1.82 8.53 9.89
CA ALA A 222 -2.37 9.80 10.31
C ALA A 222 -3.86 9.90 9.98
N GLY A 223 -4.58 10.75 10.69
CA GLY A 223 -6.00 10.99 10.48
C GLY A 223 -6.75 11.24 11.79
N PRO A 224 -7.91 11.89 11.73
CA PRO A 224 -8.63 12.37 12.93
C PRO A 224 -9.27 11.24 13.77
N TRP A 225 -9.28 10.01 13.25
CA TRP A 225 -9.92 8.86 13.91
C TRP A 225 -8.98 8.06 14.82
N TRP A 226 -7.66 8.33 14.78
CA TRP A 226 -6.68 7.48 15.43
C TRP A 226 -6.56 7.71 16.96
N GLY A 227 -6.97 8.87 17.48
CA GLY A 227 -6.99 9.15 18.92
C GLY A 227 -5.66 8.83 19.60
N ASP A 228 -5.68 7.89 20.54
CA ASP A 228 -4.54 7.43 21.32
C ASP A 228 -3.78 6.23 20.70
N TYR A 229 -4.02 5.92 19.42
CA TYR A 229 -3.30 4.87 18.71
C TYR A 229 -1.79 5.09 18.79
N MET A 230 -1.04 4.04 19.14
CA MET A 230 0.40 4.12 19.43
C MET A 230 1.26 4.67 18.28
N TYR A 231 0.81 4.53 17.06
CA TYR A 231 1.50 5.02 15.85
C TYR A 231 0.85 6.27 15.26
N ASN A 232 -0.08 6.90 15.98
CA ASN A 232 -0.79 8.09 15.50
C ASN A 232 0.18 9.21 15.11
N PHE A 233 0.18 9.56 13.81
CA PHE A 233 1.00 10.63 13.23
C PHE A 233 0.20 11.89 12.92
N GLU A 234 -1.00 12.04 13.50
CA GLU A 234 -1.85 13.22 13.30
C GLU A 234 -1.21 14.46 13.94
N PRO A 235 -0.94 15.52 13.17
CA PRO A 235 -0.48 16.79 13.73
C PRO A 235 -1.56 17.47 14.59
N PRO A 236 -1.19 18.24 15.61
CA PRO A 236 0.17 18.44 16.11
C PRO A 236 0.56 17.48 17.24
N SER A 237 -0.35 16.64 17.74
CA SER A 237 -0.25 15.97 19.03
C SER A 237 -0.18 14.44 18.97
N GLY A 238 -0.25 13.83 17.80
CA GLY A 238 -0.13 12.37 17.68
C GLY A 238 1.17 11.86 18.31
N THR A 239 1.10 10.72 19.00
CA THR A 239 2.26 10.15 19.72
C THR A 239 3.46 9.95 18.79
N ALA A 240 3.23 9.35 17.63
CA ALA A 240 4.29 9.16 16.65
C ALA A 240 4.70 10.47 15.97
N TYR A 241 3.77 11.41 15.73
CA TYR A 241 4.10 12.71 15.18
C TYR A 241 5.10 13.46 16.05
N THR A 242 4.82 13.58 17.35
CA THR A 242 5.71 14.28 18.27
C THR A 242 7.09 13.62 18.37
N TYR A 243 7.17 12.31 18.21
CA TYR A 243 8.41 11.57 18.34
C TYR A 243 9.23 11.44 17.05
N TYR A 244 8.57 11.27 15.90
CA TYR A 244 9.21 10.93 14.63
C TYR A 244 9.21 12.03 13.58
N ASN A 245 8.41 13.10 13.70
CA ASN A 245 8.30 14.11 12.65
C ASN A 245 9.64 14.72 12.25
N SER A 246 10.50 15.06 13.22
CA SER A 246 11.84 15.60 12.93
C SER A 246 12.74 14.59 12.20
N LEU A 247 12.62 13.31 12.49
CA LEU A 247 13.35 12.25 11.79
C LEU A 247 12.84 12.09 10.36
N LEU A 248 11.53 11.92 10.19
CA LEU A 248 10.95 11.63 8.87
C LEU A 248 11.18 12.77 7.87
N ARG A 249 11.25 14.02 8.34
CA ARG A 249 11.58 15.18 7.50
C ARG A 249 12.94 15.09 6.80
N ASN A 250 13.87 14.26 7.27
CA ASN A 250 15.16 14.04 6.60
C ASN A 250 15.06 13.12 5.37
N TYR A 251 13.88 12.51 5.16
CA TYR A 251 13.64 11.55 4.08
C TYR A 251 12.58 12.04 3.07
N VAL A 252 11.92 13.16 3.33
CA VAL A 252 11.05 13.82 2.34
C VAL A 252 11.91 14.61 1.35
N PRO A 253 11.52 14.64 0.05
CA PRO A 253 12.19 15.43 -0.97
C PRO A 253 12.19 16.93 -0.69
#